data_136594ecf5c7f29af5667a16e218c509
#
_entry.id   136594ecf5c7f29af5667a16e218c509
#
_cell.length_a   1.000
_cell.length_b   1.000
_cell.length_c   1.000
_cell.angle_alpha   90.00
_cell.angle_beta   90.00
_cell.angle_gamma   90.00
#
_symmetry.space_group_name_H-M   'P 1'
#
loop_
_entity.id
_entity.type
_entity.pdbx_description
1 polymer ?
#
loop_
_entity_poly.entity_id
_entity_poly.type
_entity_poly.pdbx_seq_one_letter_code
_entity_poly.pdbx_strand_id
1 'polypeptide(L)' 'MGKAGKVLRQVLEEYEVSQYSLAVALNIERNSVYRWVNEKSDPSGETIIDLVRALKTLQPEAAKAFVARYLGEEISDL' A
#
# COMPACT_ATOMS: atom_id res chain seq x y z
N MET A 1 -2.16 12.81 3.23
CA MET A 1 -1.23 13.28 4.23
C MET A 1 -0.17 12.28 4.58
N GLY A 2 -0.51 11.02 4.63
CA GLY A 2 0.45 10.07 5.09
C GLY A 2 1.40 9.58 4.01
N LYS A 3 2.59 9.19 4.45
CA LYS A 3 3.59 8.60 3.58
C LYS A 3 3.08 7.30 2.96
N ALA A 4 2.28 6.53 3.74
CA ALA A 4 1.77 5.25 3.26
C ALA A 4 0.91 5.40 2.02
N GLY A 5 0.01 6.38 2.00
CA GLY A 5 -0.85 6.59 0.84
C GLY A 5 -0.07 6.98 -0.40
N LYS A 6 0.91 7.85 -0.23
CA LYS A 6 1.75 8.28 -1.34
C LYS A 6 2.56 7.13 -1.92
N VAL A 7 3.19 6.34 -1.06
CA VAL A 7 3.98 5.19 -1.49
C VAL A 7 3.08 4.15 -2.15
N LEU A 8 1.90 3.91 -1.57
CA LEU A 8 0.96 2.97 -2.13
C LEU A 8 0.56 3.36 -3.54
N ARG A 9 0.26 4.64 -3.75
CA ARG A 9 -0.11 5.12 -5.07
C ARG A 9 0.98 4.84 -6.09
N GLN A 10 2.23 5.15 -5.73
CA GLN A 10 3.37 4.91 -6.62
C GLN A 10 3.51 3.44 -6.97
N VAL A 11 3.39 2.59 -5.97
CA VAL A 11 3.57 1.15 -6.16
C VAL A 11 2.45 0.56 -7.02
N LEU A 12 1.21 0.96 -6.76
CA LEU A 12 0.10 0.45 -7.56
C LEU A 12 0.25 0.85 -9.02
N GLU A 13 0.66 2.09 -9.29
CA GLU A 13 0.85 2.53 -10.66
C GLU A 13 2.03 1.84 -11.33
N GLU A 14 3.12 1.72 -10.62
CA GLU A 14 4.34 1.15 -11.19
C GLU A 14 4.19 -0.33 -11.52
N TYR A 15 3.51 -1.07 -10.65
CA TYR A 15 3.36 -2.52 -10.82
C TYR A 15 2.01 -2.90 -11.41
N GLU A 16 1.24 -1.91 -11.84
CA GLU A 16 -0.05 -2.10 -12.52
C GLU A 16 -1.02 -2.95 -11.71
N VAL A 17 -1.09 -2.66 -10.42
CA VAL A 17 -2.07 -3.27 -9.53
C VAL A 17 -3.22 -2.29 -9.37
N SER A 18 -4.44 -2.73 -9.67
CA SER A 18 -5.59 -1.84 -9.58
C SER A 18 -6.04 -1.67 -8.13
N GLN A 19 -6.66 -0.52 -7.87
CA GLN A 19 -7.24 -0.27 -6.55
C GLN A 19 -8.33 -1.30 -6.25
N TYR A 20 -9.07 -1.69 -7.28
CA TYR A 20 -10.13 -2.68 -7.13
C TYR A 20 -9.56 -4.03 -6.68
N SER A 21 -8.51 -4.51 -7.35
CA SER A 21 -7.87 -5.77 -6.99
C SER A 21 -7.38 -5.76 -5.55
N LEU A 22 -6.78 -4.65 -5.15
CA LEU A 22 -6.28 -4.53 -3.78
C LEU A 22 -7.43 -4.53 -2.78
N ALA A 23 -8.51 -3.82 -3.09
CA ALA A 23 -9.67 -3.79 -2.19
C ALA A 23 -10.28 -5.17 -2.04
N VAL A 24 -10.38 -5.93 -3.12
CA VAL A 24 -10.92 -7.29 -3.08
C VAL A 24 -10.01 -8.18 -2.21
N ALA A 25 -8.71 -8.07 -2.39
CA ALA A 25 -7.76 -8.87 -1.61
C ALA A 25 -7.82 -8.52 -0.13
N LEU A 26 -8.11 -7.26 0.20
CA LEU A 26 -8.24 -6.80 1.57
C LEU A 26 -9.64 -7.04 2.14
N ASN A 27 -10.59 -7.41 1.29
CA ASN A 27 -11.98 -7.58 1.68
C ASN A 27 -12.57 -6.29 2.25
N ILE A 28 -12.30 -5.18 1.58
CA ILE A 28 -12.82 -3.86 1.95
C ILE A 28 -13.38 -3.18 0.71
N GLU A 29 -14.03 -2.04 0.92
CA GLU A 29 -14.59 -1.27 -0.18
C GLU A 29 -13.46 -0.56 -0.94
N ARG A 30 -13.61 -0.45 -2.25
CA ARG A 30 -12.63 0.24 -3.08
C ARG A 30 -12.43 1.69 -2.64
N ASN A 31 -13.47 2.29 -2.10
CA ASN A 31 -13.41 3.67 -1.64
C ASN A 31 -12.35 3.87 -0.55
N SER A 32 -12.13 2.85 0.28
CA SER A 32 -11.08 2.94 1.30
C SER A 32 -9.71 3.08 0.67
N VAL A 33 -9.43 2.25 -0.34
CA VAL A 33 -8.15 2.32 -1.05
C VAL A 33 -8.03 3.66 -1.76
N TYR A 34 -9.11 4.10 -2.40
CA TYR A 34 -9.13 5.39 -3.08
C TYR A 34 -8.74 6.53 -2.12
N ARG A 35 -9.28 6.51 -0.91
CA ARG A 35 -8.99 7.56 0.05
C ARG A 35 -7.53 7.55 0.49
N TRP A 36 -6.94 6.37 0.63
CA TRP A 36 -5.52 6.28 0.99
C TRP A 36 -4.62 6.84 -0.10
N VAL A 37 -4.84 6.42 -1.36
CA VAL A 37 -3.97 6.87 -2.46
C VAL A 37 -4.17 8.34 -2.78
N ASN A 38 -5.30 8.90 -2.40
CA ASN A 38 -5.55 10.33 -2.58
C ASN A 38 -5.28 11.12 -1.30
N GLU A 39 -4.67 10.49 -0.32
CA GLU A 39 -4.22 11.13 0.92
C GLU A 39 -5.35 11.80 1.71
N LYS A 40 -6.56 11.24 1.60
CA LYS A 40 -7.70 11.74 2.35
C LYS A 40 -7.82 11.08 3.71
N SER A 41 -7.20 9.92 3.88
CA SER A 41 -7.09 9.24 5.16
C SER A 41 -5.89 8.32 5.10
N ASP A 42 -5.41 7.90 6.26
CA ASP A 42 -4.25 7.01 6.35
C ASP A 42 -4.68 5.64 6.85
N PRO A 43 -4.09 4.58 6.31
CA PRO A 43 -4.34 3.25 6.86
C PRO A 43 -3.69 3.15 8.24
N SER A 44 -4.33 2.40 9.14
CA SER A 44 -3.77 2.16 10.46
C SER A 44 -2.58 1.22 10.37
N GLY A 45 -1.83 1.10 11.46
CA GLY A 45 -0.68 0.20 11.50
C GLY A 45 -1.05 -1.23 11.16
N GLU A 46 -2.19 -1.71 11.70
CA GLU A 46 -2.63 -3.07 11.39
C GLU A 46 -3.05 -3.19 9.94
N THR A 47 -3.67 -2.15 9.40
CA THR A 47 -4.06 -2.15 8.00
C THR A 47 -2.83 -2.17 7.08
N ILE A 48 -1.75 -1.53 7.49
CA ILE A 48 -0.50 -1.58 6.73
C ILE A 48 -0.01 -3.03 6.60
N ILE A 49 -0.10 -3.79 7.68
CA ILE A 49 0.30 -5.20 7.64
C ILE A 49 -0.59 -5.98 6.67
N ASP A 50 -1.90 -5.76 6.75
CA ASP A 50 -2.83 -6.42 5.84
C ASP A 50 -2.57 -6.02 4.40
N LEU A 51 -2.23 -4.75 4.18
CA LEU A 51 -1.90 -4.21 2.87
C LEU A 51 -0.72 -4.96 2.26
N VAL A 52 0.35 -5.11 3.04
CA VAL A 52 1.54 -5.82 2.58
C VAL A 52 1.20 -7.27 2.24
N ARG A 53 0.40 -7.93 3.09
CA ARG A 53 0.00 -9.31 2.82
C ARG A 53 -0.81 -9.42 1.54
N ALA A 54 -1.74 -8.48 1.31
CA ALA A 54 -2.54 -8.48 0.09
C ALA A 54 -1.67 -8.26 -1.13
N LEU A 55 -0.73 -7.33 -1.05
CA LEU A 55 0.19 -7.08 -2.15
C LEU A 55 1.05 -8.31 -2.45
N LYS A 56 1.48 -9.03 -1.40
CA LYS A 56 2.26 -10.25 -1.60
C LYS A 56 1.50 -11.28 -2.40
N THR A 57 0.20 -11.36 -2.18
CA THR A 57 -0.66 -12.29 -2.92
C THR A 57 -0.84 -11.85 -4.36
N LEU A 58 -1.04 -10.55 -4.58
CA LEU A 58 -1.33 -10.03 -5.92
C LEU A 58 -0.09 -9.88 -6.77
N GLN A 59 0.95 -9.31 -6.19
CA GLN A 59 2.20 -9.00 -6.90
C GLN A 59 3.32 -8.88 -5.89
N PRO A 60 4.08 -9.96 -5.66
CA PRO A 60 5.12 -9.96 -4.62
C PRO A 60 6.13 -8.84 -4.75
N GLU A 61 6.50 -8.46 -5.98
CA GLU A 61 7.46 -7.38 -6.16
C GLU A 61 6.89 -6.03 -5.71
N ALA A 62 5.59 -5.86 -5.88
CA ALA A 62 4.93 -4.64 -5.39
C ALA A 62 4.99 -4.57 -3.86
N ALA A 63 4.83 -5.71 -3.20
CA ALA A 63 4.91 -5.76 -1.75
C ALA A 63 6.30 -5.36 -1.27
N LYS A 64 7.32 -5.89 -1.92
CA LYS A 64 8.72 -5.55 -1.58
C LYS A 64 8.99 -4.07 -1.78
N ALA A 65 8.51 -3.53 -2.91
CA ALA A 65 8.70 -2.11 -3.20
C ALA A 65 8.00 -1.23 -2.17
N PHE A 66 6.79 -1.62 -1.78
CA PHE A 66 6.04 -0.86 -0.79
C PHE A 66 6.79 -0.79 0.54
N VAL A 67 7.24 -1.95 1.04
CA VAL A 67 7.96 -2.00 2.31
C VAL A 67 9.27 -1.21 2.22
N ALA A 68 10.00 -1.40 1.14
CA ALA A 68 11.29 -0.73 0.96
C ALA A 68 11.13 0.79 0.93
N ARG A 69 10.11 1.28 0.24
CA ARG A 69 9.90 2.72 0.12
C ARG A 69 9.27 3.32 1.37
N TYR A 70 8.41 2.56 2.03
CA TYR A 70 7.70 3.07 3.22
C TYR A 70 8.63 3.13 4.43
N LEU A 71 9.45 2.08 4.63
CA LEU A 71 10.30 1.98 5.81
C LEU A 71 11.80 2.11 5.52
N GLY A 72 12.17 2.22 4.24
CA GLY A 72 13.58 2.18 3.87
C GLY A 72 14.44 3.23 4.52
N GLU A 73 13.94 4.46 4.61
CA GLU A 73 14.71 5.55 5.22
C GLU A 73 14.98 5.28 6.70
N GLU A 74 13.98 4.78 7.40
CA GLU A 74 14.09 4.49 8.81
C GLU A 74 15.05 3.35 9.06
N ILE A 75 15.04 2.35 8.19
CA ILE A 75 15.91 1.19 8.32
C ILE A 75 17.36 1.55 8.03
N SER A 76 17.59 2.40 7.03
CA SER A 76 18.96 2.72 6.61
C SER A 76 19.71 3.53 7.69
N ASP A 77 19.01 4.09 8.64
CA ASP A 77 19.63 4.83 9.73
C ASP A 77 19.97 3.95 10.94
N LEU A 78 19.58 2.69 10.87
CA LEU A 78 19.88 1.75 11.97
C LEU A 78 21.28 1.09 11.80
#